data_709d4590069a08271eb2521705ff0a7d
#
_entry.id   709d4590069a08271eb2521705ff0a7d
#
_cell.length_a   1.000
_cell.length_b   1.000
_cell.length_c   1.000
_cell.angle_alpha   90.00
_cell.angle_beta   90.00
_cell.angle_gamma   90.00
#
_symmetry.space_group_name_H-M   'P 1'
#
loop_
_entity.id
_entity.type
_entity.pdbx_description
1 polymer ?
#
loop_
_entity_poly.entity_id
_entity_poly.type
_entity_poly.pdbx_seq_one_letter_code
_entity_poly.pdbx_strand_id
1 'polypeptide(L)'
;MRSVIPVALALLLTVLTSSGCATDTGPDGAHAAPDGFPITLDNCGEQVTVARPPSRAVGYYQHSAELLLALGLQDSMVGTAYPDNPPLPRYAEAYENIPQISAQDASFEQLLAVAPDFVYGGYKSTFDETAGRSRQAFADAGIATYLNPEYCATEPIVMDDVYREVETIARVFGVSERAGELIDDMRAGVSAAADRVAEVQPLKVFVYDSGEATAFTAGGQGIGNQIIELAGGTNIFADIDETFADVSWEQVLDRNPDAIVIYDYFGTPSVEAKKQFLRSRPDLAGVTAIREDRFAVLTLQDAVLGVRAPYAVEALAAQLHPTLYP
;
A
#
# COMPACT_ATOMS: atom_id res chain seq x y z
N MET A 1 -7.20 -47.73 -101.50
CA MET A 1 -7.74 -48.98 -100.99
C MET A 1 -7.66 -48.98 -99.51
N ARG A 2 -8.60 -49.28 -98.78
CA ARG A 2 -8.82 -49.39 -97.35
C ARG A 2 -8.42 -48.19 -96.47
N SER A 3 -9.42 -47.39 -96.27
CA SER A 3 -9.55 -46.32 -95.27
C SER A 3 -9.59 -46.90 -93.85
N VAL A 4 -8.84 -46.33 -92.89
CA VAL A 4 -9.00 -46.63 -91.47
C VAL A 4 -9.11 -45.31 -90.71
N ILE A 5 -10.24 -45.13 -90.10
CA ILE A 5 -10.60 -43.98 -89.29
C ILE A 5 -10.04 -44.26 -87.83
N PRO A 6 -9.33 -43.40 -87.18
CA PRO A 6 -9.09 -43.52 -85.74
C PRO A 6 -10.17 -42.79 -84.96
N VAL A 7 -10.72 -43.49 -83.99
CA VAL A 7 -11.63 -42.99 -82.96
C VAL A 7 -10.82 -42.16 -81.94
N ALA A 8 -11.20 -40.91 -81.74
CA ALA A 8 -10.66 -40.06 -80.73
C ALA A 8 -11.39 -40.32 -79.39
N LEU A 9 -10.64 -40.82 -78.42
CA LEU A 9 -11.09 -41.01 -77.02
C LEU A 9 -10.81 -39.72 -76.23
N ALA A 10 -11.86 -38.99 -75.87
CA ALA A 10 -11.79 -37.81 -75.04
C ALA A 10 -11.66 -38.24 -73.57
N LEU A 11 -10.48 -38.00 -72.96
CA LEU A 11 -10.26 -38.17 -71.52
C LEU A 11 -10.69 -36.88 -70.76
N LEU A 12 -11.76 -36.97 -69.99
CA LEU A 12 -12.17 -35.93 -69.07
C LEU A 12 -11.25 -35.98 -67.88
N LEU A 13 -10.36 -34.96 -67.67
CA LEU A 13 -9.60 -34.76 -66.46
C LEU A 13 -10.44 -33.98 -65.44
N THR A 14 -10.95 -34.65 -64.41
CA THR A 14 -11.51 -33.98 -63.23
C THR A 14 -10.40 -33.50 -62.35
N VAL A 15 -10.21 -32.18 -62.28
CA VAL A 15 -9.29 -31.53 -61.27
C VAL A 15 -10.01 -31.46 -59.93
N LEU A 16 -9.62 -32.29 -58.97
CA LEU A 16 -9.96 -32.13 -57.57
C LEU A 16 -9.07 -31.04 -56.99
N THR A 17 -9.67 -29.86 -56.73
CA THR A 17 -9.03 -28.84 -55.85
C THR A 17 -9.16 -29.25 -54.42
N SER A 18 -8.14 -29.84 -53.86
CA SER A 18 -7.99 -30.02 -52.41
C SER A 18 -7.63 -28.66 -51.77
N SER A 19 -8.62 -28.02 -51.12
CA SER A 19 -8.38 -26.89 -50.21
C SER A 19 -7.60 -27.40 -49.00
N GLY A 20 -6.27 -27.31 -49.06
CA GLY A 20 -5.43 -27.49 -47.92
C GLY A 20 -5.57 -26.29 -46.97
N CYS A 21 -6.18 -26.49 -45.81
CA CYS A 21 -5.98 -25.58 -44.68
C CYS A 21 -4.49 -25.61 -44.34
N ALA A 22 -3.77 -24.60 -44.77
CA ALA A 22 -2.46 -24.30 -44.23
C ALA A 22 -2.67 -23.81 -42.79
N THR A 23 -2.38 -24.65 -41.80
CA THR A 23 -2.15 -24.19 -40.45
C THR A 23 -0.84 -23.43 -40.48
N ASP A 24 -0.98 -22.09 -40.46
CA ASP A 24 0.13 -21.16 -40.30
C ASP A 24 0.61 -21.33 -38.83
N THR A 25 1.62 -22.18 -38.63
CA THR A 25 2.41 -22.24 -37.38
C THR A 25 3.50 -21.19 -37.50
N GLY A 26 3.09 -19.91 -37.38
CA GLY A 26 4.02 -18.84 -37.13
C GLY A 26 4.59 -18.99 -35.70
N PRO A 27 5.88 -18.72 -35.49
CA PRO A 27 6.44 -18.68 -34.15
C PRO A 27 5.88 -17.46 -33.40
N ASP A 28 5.62 -17.65 -32.13
CA ASP A 28 5.11 -16.69 -31.15
C ASP A 28 3.60 -16.41 -31.23
N GLY A 29 2.85 -17.28 -30.55
CA GLY A 29 1.53 -16.93 -30.05
C GLY A 29 1.66 -15.82 -29.01
N ALA A 30 1.72 -14.56 -29.45
CA ALA A 30 1.43 -13.43 -28.59
C ALA A 30 -0.01 -13.62 -28.11
N HIS A 31 -0.17 -14.15 -26.91
CA HIS A 31 -1.47 -14.17 -26.26
C HIS A 31 -1.96 -12.72 -26.24
N ALA A 32 -3.12 -12.46 -26.85
CA ALA A 32 -3.76 -11.15 -26.78
C ALA A 32 -3.78 -10.71 -25.30
N ALA A 33 -3.40 -9.46 -25.05
CA ALA A 33 -3.48 -8.92 -23.70
C ALA A 33 -4.93 -9.06 -23.21
N PRO A 34 -5.14 -9.37 -21.91
CA PRO A 34 -6.47 -9.40 -21.32
C PRO A 34 -7.19 -8.07 -21.55
N ASP A 35 -8.53 -8.09 -21.59
CA ASP A 35 -9.33 -6.88 -21.74
C ASP A 35 -8.90 -5.81 -20.71
N GLY A 36 -8.70 -4.58 -21.20
CA GLY A 36 -8.24 -3.45 -20.37
C GLY A 36 -6.73 -3.30 -20.22
N PHE A 37 -5.91 -4.17 -20.82
CA PHE A 37 -4.44 -4.06 -20.80
C PHE A 37 -3.88 -3.75 -22.20
N PRO A 38 -2.70 -3.06 -22.29
CA PRO A 38 -1.85 -2.58 -21.19
C PRO A 38 -2.47 -1.40 -20.43
N ILE A 39 -2.14 -1.30 -19.13
CA ILE A 39 -2.48 -0.14 -18.29
C ILE A 39 -1.24 0.72 -18.16
N THR A 40 -1.38 2.04 -18.35
CA THR A 40 -0.33 3.01 -18.02
C THR A 40 -0.79 3.89 -16.86
N LEU A 41 0.09 4.05 -15.87
CA LEU A 41 -0.12 4.83 -14.67
C LEU A 41 0.94 5.91 -14.60
N ASP A 42 0.56 7.11 -14.16
CA ASP A 42 1.51 8.05 -13.55
C ASP A 42 1.60 7.71 -12.06
N ASN A 43 2.80 7.36 -11.61
CA ASN A 43 3.02 7.04 -10.21
C ASN A 43 4.29 7.71 -9.71
N CYS A 44 4.12 8.74 -8.90
CA CYS A 44 5.22 9.55 -8.38
C CYS A 44 6.11 10.16 -9.48
N GLY A 45 5.49 10.66 -10.55
CA GLY A 45 6.17 11.30 -11.67
C GLY A 45 6.81 10.34 -12.67
N GLU A 46 6.62 9.03 -12.50
CA GLU A 46 7.07 8.03 -13.46
C GLU A 46 5.89 7.37 -14.17
N GLN A 47 6.02 7.21 -15.50
CA GLN A 47 5.06 6.48 -16.31
C GLN A 47 5.34 4.97 -16.22
N VAL A 48 4.45 4.24 -15.56
CA VAL A 48 4.57 2.79 -15.39
C VAL A 48 3.58 2.09 -16.30
N THR A 49 4.06 1.22 -17.17
CA THR A 49 3.21 0.40 -18.04
C THR A 49 3.17 -1.03 -17.54
N VAL A 50 1.96 -1.51 -17.25
CA VAL A 50 1.67 -2.90 -16.88
C VAL A 50 1.01 -3.58 -18.06
N ALA A 51 1.72 -4.50 -18.69
CA ALA A 51 1.29 -5.13 -19.95
C ALA A 51 0.13 -6.14 -19.78
N ARG A 52 -0.01 -6.70 -18.58
CA ARG A 52 -1.02 -7.69 -18.19
C ARG A 52 -1.13 -7.71 -16.65
N PRO A 53 -2.19 -8.27 -16.06
CA PRO A 53 -2.27 -8.43 -14.61
C PRO A 53 -1.03 -9.12 -14.06
N PRO A 54 -0.38 -8.55 -13.03
CA PRO A 54 0.78 -9.19 -12.38
C PRO A 54 0.39 -10.55 -11.78
N SER A 55 1.31 -11.50 -11.91
CA SER A 55 1.15 -12.85 -11.37
C SER A 55 2.28 -13.24 -10.41
N ARG A 56 3.28 -12.36 -10.27
CA ARG A 56 4.47 -12.57 -9.46
C ARG A 56 4.82 -11.28 -8.70
N ALA A 57 3.88 -10.79 -7.90
CA ALA A 57 4.06 -9.55 -7.16
C ALA A 57 4.89 -9.71 -5.90
N VAL A 58 5.64 -8.68 -5.56
CA VAL A 58 6.29 -8.50 -4.26
C VAL A 58 5.64 -7.32 -3.54
N GLY A 59 5.15 -7.55 -2.32
CA GLY A 59 4.77 -6.50 -1.38
C GLY A 59 5.97 -6.13 -0.51
N TYR A 60 6.51 -4.94 -0.70
CA TYR A 60 7.64 -4.46 0.09
C TYR A 60 7.13 -3.51 1.16
N TYR A 61 7.33 -3.83 2.44
CA TYR A 61 6.70 -3.34 3.65
C TYR A 61 5.28 -3.87 3.89
N GLN A 62 4.87 -3.85 5.16
CA GLN A 62 3.64 -4.51 5.62
C GLN A 62 2.38 -3.98 4.94
N HIS A 63 2.21 -2.65 4.86
CA HIS A 63 1.00 -2.05 4.29
C HIS A 63 0.81 -2.35 2.80
N SER A 64 1.90 -2.43 2.02
CA SER A 64 1.84 -2.85 0.60
C SER A 64 1.38 -4.30 0.47
N ALA A 65 1.96 -5.20 1.29
CA ALA A 65 1.56 -6.60 1.29
C ALA A 65 0.10 -6.78 1.71
N GLU A 66 -0.35 -6.04 2.73
CA GLU A 66 -1.73 -6.14 3.21
C GLU A 66 -2.76 -5.60 2.24
N LEU A 67 -2.44 -4.57 1.45
CA LEU A 67 -3.35 -4.12 0.40
C LEU A 67 -3.54 -5.21 -0.66
N LEU A 68 -2.48 -5.90 -1.08
CA LEU A 68 -2.59 -7.03 -1.99
C LEU A 68 -3.45 -8.15 -1.39
N LEU A 69 -3.26 -8.47 -0.11
CA LEU A 69 -4.06 -9.47 0.60
C LEU A 69 -5.52 -9.06 0.75
N ALA A 70 -5.79 -7.79 1.02
CA ALA A 70 -7.14 -7.25 1.14
C ALA A 70 -7.93 -7.40 -0.17
N LEU A 71 -7.24 -7.33 -1.30
CA LEU A 71 -7.80 -7.59 -2.63
C LEU A 71 -7.85 -9.08 -3.00
N GLY A 72 -7.44 -10.00 -2.10
CA GLY A 72 -7.43 -11.44 -2.35
C GLY A 72 -6.41 -11.88 -3.38
N LEU A 73 -5.24 -11.22 -3.42
CA LEU A 73 -4.18 -11.44 -4.41
C LEU A 73 -3.02 -12.33 -3.91
N GLN A 74 -3.21 -13.08 -2.81
CA GLN A 74 -2.17 -13.95 -2.24
C GLN A 74 -1.56 -14.90 -3.28
N ASP A 75 -2.37 -15.43 -4.22
CA ASP A 75 -1.91 -16.35 -5.27
C ASP A 75 -1.09 -15.66 -6.36
N SER A 76 -1.15 -14.34 -6.43
CA SER A 76 -0.33 -13.49 -7.32
C SER A 76 0.93 -12.97 -6.64
N MET A 77 1.18 -13.29 -5.37
CA MET A 77 2.35 -12.85 -4.62
C MET A 77 3.42 -13.93 -4.60
N VAL A 78 4.65 -13.54 -4.85
CA VAL A 78 5.84 -14.43 -4.79
C VAL A 78 6.74 -14.10 -3.61
N GLY A 79 6.47 -13.03 -2.90
CA GLY A 79 7.22 -12.68 -1.71
C GLY A 79 6.76 -11.40 -1.03
N THR A 80 7.17 -11.30 0.23
CA THR A 80 7.12 -10.08 1.04
C THR A 80 8.52 -9.72 1.50
N ALA A 81 8.77 -8.44 1.74
CA ALA A 81 10.03 -7.97 2.30
C ALA A 81 9.80 -6.89 3.35
N TYR A 82 10.68 -6.82 4.34
CA TYR A 82 10.67 -5.85 5.42
C TYR A 82 9.31 -5.77 6.16
N PRO A 83 8.89 -6.82 6.86
CA PRO A 83 7.73 -6.74 7.74
C PRO A 83 8.09 -5.86 8.95
N ASP A 84 7.45 -4.72 9.07
CA ASP A 84 7.69 -3.73 10.13
C ASP A 84 6.65 -3.80 11.25
N ASN A 85 5.57 -4.57 11.04
CA ASN A 85 4.59 -4.96 12.06
C ASN A 85 4.04 -6.35 11.77
N PRO A 86 3.40 -7.04 12.73
CA PRO A 86 2.63 -8.24 12.45
C PRO A 86 1.48 -7.96 11.48
N PRO A 87 1.12 -8.93 10.63
CA PRO A 87 -0.06 -8.78 9.77
C PRO A 87 -1.34 -8.68 10.61
N LEU A 88 -2.35 -8.00 10.06
CA LEU A 88 -3.68 -8.02 10.67
C LEU A 88 -4.16 -9.47 10.82
N PRO A 89 -4.84 -9.83 11.94
CA PRO A 89 -5.28 -11.21 12.19
C PRO A 89 -6.06 -11.84 11.04
N ARG A 90 -6.86 -11.03 10.32
CA ARG A 90 -7.64 -11.48 9.15
C ARG A 90 -6.77 -11.90 7.94
N TYR A 91 -5.52 -11.44 7.87
CA TYR A 91 -4.58 -11.75 6.79
C TYR A 91 -3.45 -12.67 7.23
N ALA A 92 -3.34 -13.00 8.52
CA ALA A 92 -2.20 -13.72 9.09
C ALA A 92 -1.94 -15.07 8.39
N GLU A 93 -2.97 -15.89 8.21
CA GLU A 93 -2.85 -17.20 7.55
C GLU A 93 -2.37 -17.06 6.09
N ALA A 94 -2.95 -16.13 5.33
CA ALA A 94 -2.53 -15.89 3.94
C ALA A 94 -1.11 -15.33 3.87
N TYR A 95 -0.76 -14.42 4.79
CA TYR A 95 0.56 -13.82 4.86
C TYR A 95 1.66 -14.84 5.19
N GLU A 96 1.41 -15.77 6.13
CA GLU A 96 2.35 -16.82 6.54
C GLU A 96 2.67 -17.79 5.39
N ASN A 97 1.78 -17.94 4.43
CA ASN A 97 1.98 -18.78 3.25
C ASN A 97 2.78 -18.12 2.13
N ILE A 98 3.06 -16.80 2.23
CA ILE A 98 3.85 -16.06 1.25
C ILE A 98 5.32 -16.07 1.69
N PRO A 99 6.27 -16.47 0.82
CA PRO A 99 7.69 -16.45 1.15
C PRO A 99 8.17 -15.07 1.61
N GLN A 100 8.81 -14.98 2.77
CA GLN A 100 9.50 -13.79 3.20
C GLN A 100 10.89 -13.73 2.55
N ILE A 101 11.12 -12.77 1.65
CA ILE A 101 12.39 -12.56 0.93
C ILE A 101 13.47 -12.09 1.89
N SER A 102 13.12 -11.12 2.74
CA SER A 102 14.01 -10.59 3.77
C SER A 102 13.22 -10.05 4.96
N ALA A 103 13.77 -10.22 6.17
CA ALA A 103 13.21 -9.63 7.39
C ALA A 103 13.59 -8.13 7.54
N GLN A 104 14.53 -7.66 6.75
CA GLN A 104 15.00 -6.27 6.68
C GLN A 104 15.08 -5.86 5.21
N ASP A 105 15.91 -4.86 4.88
CA ASP A 105 16.14 -4.49 3.49
C ASP A 105 16.58 -5.69 2.65
N ALA A 106 15.85 -5.93 1.56
CA ALA A 106 16.22 -6.92 0.57
C ALA A 106 17.20 -6.29 -0.44
N SER A 107 18.26 -7.00 -0.83
CA SER A 107 19.08 -6.55 -1.94
C SER A 107 18.33 -6.69 -3.27
N PHE A 108 18.82 -5.99 -4.31
CA PHE A 108 18.24 -6.11 -5.65
C PHE A 108 18.28 -7.56 -6.15
N GLU A 109 19.41 -8.26 -5.90
CA GLU A 109 19.58 -9.67 -6.29
C GLU A 109 18.60 -10.60 -5.57
N GLN A 110 18.31 -10.35 -4.29
CA GLN A 110 17.32 -11.12 -3.56
C GLN A 110 15.91 -10.94 -4.15
N LEU A 111 15.56 -9.71 -4.55
CA LEU A 111 14.30 -9.43 -5.22
C LEU A 111 14.25 -10.09 -6.60
N LEU A 112 15.29 -10.01 -7.40
CA LEU A 112 15.35 -10.66 -8.71
C LEU A 112 15.31 -12.20 -8.62
N ALA A 113 15.84 -12.79 -7.55
CA ALA A 113 15.84 -14.24 -7.36
C ALA A 113 14.45 -14.87 -7.32
N VAL A 114 13.42 -14.12 -6.88
CA VAL A 114 12.03 -14.58 -6.91
C VAL A 114 11.35 -14.27 -8.25
N ALA A 115 12.07 -13.73 -9.25
CA ALA A 115 11.59 -13.38 -10.59
C ALA A 115 10.22 -12.65 -10.55
N PRO A 116 10.10 -11.49 -9.91
CA PRO A 116 8.84 -10.76 -9.84
C PRO A 116 8.51 -10.12 -11.19
N ASP A 117 7.23 -9.88 -11.45
CA ASP A 117 6.76 -9.06 -12.57
C ASP A 117 6.22 -7.69 -12.08
N PHE A 118 6.04 -7.55 -10.76
CA PHE A 118 5.58 -6.32 -10.13
C PHE A 118 6.16 -6.16 -8.73
N VAL A 119 6.60 -4.95 -8.37
CA VAL A 119 7.03 -4.60 -7.01
C VAL A 119 6.24 -3.40 -6.51
N TYR A 120 5.44 -3.63 -5.46
CA TYR A 120 4.73 -2.58 -4.76
C TYR A 120 5.57 -2.13 -3.55
N GLY A 121 6.15 -0.94 -3.65
CA GLY A 121 6.98 -0.33 -2.61
C GLY A 121 6.16 0.53 -1.65
N GLY A 122 6.24 0.23 -0.37
CA GLY A 122 5.53 0.99 0.67
C GLY A 122 6.19 2.33 1.00
N TYR A 123 7.51 2.40 1.00
CA TYR A 123 8.30 3.61 1.27
C TYR A 123 9.28 3.89 0.14
N LYS A 124 9.78 5.14 0.04
CA LYS A 124 10.82 5.53 -0.94
C LYS A 124 12.07 4.64 -0.87
N SER A 125 12.42 4.16 0.32
CA SER A 125 13.55 3.26 0.54
C SER A 125 13.43 1.91 -0.16
N THR A 126 12.24 1.49 -0.61
CA THR A 126 12.08 0.34 -1.51
C THR A 126 12.89 0.53 -2.79
N PHE A 127 12.90 1.74 -3.33
CA PHE A 127 13.54 2.10 -4.59
C PHE A 127 14.80 2.95 -4.38
N ASP A 128 15.64 2.54 -3.43
CA ASP A 128 16.88 3.22 -3.08
C ASP A 128 17.95 3.03 -4.18
N GLU A 129 18.31 4.12 -4.85
CA GLU A 129 19.36 4.15 -5.89
C GLU A 129 20.73 3.77 -5.33
N THR A 130 21.02 4.16 -4.08
CA THR A 130 22.33 3.87 -3.46
C THR A 130 22.47 2.39 -3.12
N ALA A 131 21.37 1.68 -2.97
CA ALA A 131 21.30 0.23 -2.81
C ALA A 131 21.13 -0.51 -4.16
N GLY A 132 21.23 0.19 -5.30
CA GLY A 132 21.07 -0.39 -6.63
C GLY A 132 19.64 -0.80 -6.99
N ARG A 133 18.64 -0.34 -6.25
CA ARG A 133 17.22 -0.69 -6.40
C ARG A 133 16.40 0.45 -7.00
N SER A 134 16.98 1.26 -7.91
CA SER A 134 16.19 2.31 -8.56
C SER A 134 15.02 1.74 -9.35
N ARG A 135 13.94 2.52 -9.52
CA ARG A 135 12.81 2.12 -10.37
C ARG A 135 13.26 1.85 -11.81
N GLN A 136 14.26 2.59 -12.30
CA GLN A 136 14.87 2.33 -13.59
C GLN A 136 15.55 0.94 -13.67
N ALA A 137 16.25 0.52 -12.61
CA ALA A 137 16.87 -0.81 -12.58
C ALA A 137 15.82 -1.94 -12.65
N PHE A 138 14.67 -1.77 -12.00
CA PHE A 138 13.54 -2.69 -12.14
C PHE A 138 12.95 -2.66 -13.55
N ALA A 139 12.77 -1.48 -14.14
CA ALA A 139 12.26 -1.34 -15.51
C ALA A 139 13.19 -2.00 -16.54
N ASP A 140 14.52 -1.85 -16.40
CA ASP A 140 15.52 -2.51 -17.23
C ASP A 140 15.48 -4.04 -17.10
N ALA A 141 15.04 -4.55 -15.96
CA ALA A 141 14.78 -5.98 -15.72
C ALA A 141 13.38 -6.42 -16.18
N GLY A 142 12.56 -5.54 -16.76
CA GLY A 142 11.19 -5.83 -17.21
C GLY A 142 10.17 -5.94 -16.08
N ILE A 143 10.46 -5.36 -14.91
CA ILE A 143 9.62 -5.42 -13.70
C ILE A 143 8.93 -4.07 -13.55
N ALA A 144 7.59 -4.09 -13.50
CA ALA A 144 6.82 -2.90 -13.19
C ALA A 144 6.91 -2.55 -11.69
N THR A 145 6.97 -1.25 -11.39
CA THR A 145 7.07 -0.77 -10.00
C THR A 145 5.94 0.17 -9.67
N TYR A 146 5.52 0.16 -8.42
CA TYR A 146 4.56 1.12 -7.89
C TYR A 146 5.01 1.56 -6.49
N LEU A 147 5.13 2.86 -6.28
CA LEU A 147 5.44 3.45 -4.99
C LEU A 147 4.14 3.95 -4.37
N ASN A 148 3.95 3.70 -3.08
CA ASN A 148 2.83 4.25 -2.32
C ASN A 148 2.80 5.79 -2.48
N PRO A 149 1.67 6.36 -2.94
CA PRO A 149 1.60 7.78 -3.34
C PRO A 149 1.74 8.77 -2.18
N GLU A 150 1.60 8.35 -0.93
CA GLU A 150 1.84 9.22 0.24
C GLU A 150 3.24 9.83 0.21
N TYR A 151 4.22 9.11 -0.33
CA TYR A 151 5.62 9.55 -0.33
C TYR A 151 5.99 10.46 -1.51
N CYS A 152 5.05 10.80 -2.36
CA CYS A 152 5.24 11.78 -3.43
C CYS A 152 4.08 12.79 -3.52
N ALA A 153 3.18 12.76 -2.57
CA ALA A 153 2.09 13.73 -2.47
C ALA A 153 2.64 15.15 -2.23
N THR A 154 1.99 16.13 -2.83
CA THR A 154 2.25 17.57 -2.65
C THR A 154 1.16 18.24 -1.84
N GLU A 155 0.06 17.55 -1.59
CA GLU A 155 -1.06 17.99 -0.79
C GLU A 155 -1.26 16.99 0.37
N PRO A 156 -1.91 17.40 1.46
CA PRO A 156 -2.20 16.50 2.56
C PRO A 156 -2.97 15.25 2.11
N ILE A 157 -2.54 14.10 2.57
CA ILE A 157 -3.19 12.82 2.27
C ILE A 157 -4.49 12.70 3.07
N VAL A 158 -5.55 12.31 2.37
CA VAL A 158 -6.89 12.15 2.93
C VAL A 158 -7.42 10.73 2.69
N MET A 159 -8.50 10.37 3.38
CA MET A 159 -9.08 9.02 3.31
C MET A 159 -9.50 8.63 1.87
N ASP A 160 -9.89 9.59 1.04
CA ASP A 160 -10.17 9.35 -0.38
C ASP A 160 -8.91 8.91 -1.17
N ASP A 161 -7.70 9.26 -0.72
CA ASP A 161 -6.47 8.77 -1.33
C ASP A 161 -6.25 7.28 -1.02
N VAL A 162 -6.64 6.82 0.17
CA VAL A 162 -6.64 5.39 0.51
C VAL A 162 -7.57 4.61 -0.43
N TYR A 163 -8.78 5.12 -0.66
CA TYR A 163 -9.73 4.47 -1.57
C TYR A 163 -9.22 4.45 -3.01
N ARG A 164 -8.62 5.55 -3.46
CA ARG A 164 -8.00 5.67 -4.80
C ARG A 164 -6.82 4.72 -4.98
N GLU A 165 -6.06 4.50 -3.92
CA GLU A 165 -4.95 3.53 -3.90
C GLU A 165 -5.48 2.10 -4.09
N VAL A 166 -6.51 1.73 -3.33
CA VAL A 166 -7.18 0.43 -3.47
C VAL A 166 -7.73 0.23 -4.89
N GLU A 167 -8.41 1.23 -5.46
CA GLU A 167 -8.92 1.20 -6.85
C GLU A 167 -7.78 1.04 -7.86
N THR A 168 -6.67 1.76 -7.65
CA THR A 168 -5.53 1.74 -8.57
C THR A 168 -4.86 0.37 -8.59
N ILE A 169 -4.57 -0.21 -7.43
CA ILE A 169 -3.97 -1.54 -7.33
C ILE A 169 -4.94 -2.61 -7.85
N ALA A 170 -6.22 -2.53 -7.51
CA ALA A 170 -7.22 -3.45 -8.04
C ALA A 170 -7.31 -3.42 -9.58
N ARG A 171 -7.20 -2.23 -10.19
CA ARG A 171 -7.15 -2.07 -11.65
C ARG A 171 -5.89 -2.70 -12.23
N VAL A 172 -4.72 -2.48 -11.61
CA VAL A 172 -3.44 -3.08 -12.02
C VAL A 172 -3.51 -4.60 -12.05
N PHE A 173 -4.22 -5.20 -11.11
CA PHE A 173 -4.38 -6.66 -11.04
C PHE A 173 -5.65 -7.19 -11.74
N GLY A 174 -6.47 -6.33 -12.35
CA GLY A 174 -7.68 -6.74 -13.05
C GLY A 174 -8.80 -7.25 -12.12
N VAL A 175 -8.85 -6.77 -10.87
CA VAL A 175 -9.82 -7.20 -9.83
C VAL A 175 -10.67 -6.02 -9.31
N SER A 176 -11.02 -5.08 -10.18
CA SER A 176 -11.72 -3.83 -9.80
C SER A 176 -13.04 -4.04 -9.03
N GLU A 177 -13.76 -5.14 -9.29
CA GLU A 177 -15.00 -5.46 -8.56
C GLU A 177 -14.74 -5.68 -7.06
N ARG A 178 -13.61 -6.31 -6.69
CA ARG A 178 -13.23 -6.55 -5.28
C ARG A 178 -12.92 -5.25 -4.54
N ALA A 179 -12.41 -4.22 -5.26
CA ALA A 179 -12.13 -2.91 -4.67
C ALA A 179 -13.42 -2.23 -4.20
N GLY A 180 -14.50 -2.32 -4.96
CA GLY A 180 -15.78 -1.68 -4.63
C GLY A 180 -16.31 -2.14 -3.27
N GLU A 181 -16.40 -3.44 -3.03
CA GLU A 181 -16.87 -4.01 -1.75
C GLU A 181 -15.96 -3.60 -0.59
N LEU A 182 -14.64 -3.66 -0.78
CA LEU A 182 -13.66 -3.27 0.24
C LEU A 182 -13.78 -1.77 0.60
N ILE A 183 -13.92 -0.91 -0.39
CA ILE A 183 -14.03 0.55 -0.21
C ILE A 183 -15.34 0.91 0.48
N ASP A 184 -16.45 0.26 0.12
CA ASP A 184 -17.75 0.51 0.75
C ASP A 184 -17.71 0.15 2.24
N ASP A 185 -17.08 -0.97 2.61
CA ASP A 185 -16.87 -1.37 4.01
C ASP A 185 -16.01 -0.35 4.77
N MET A 186 -14.90 0.07 4.17
CA MET A 186 -14.01 1.09 4.74
C MET A 186 -14.74 2.43 4.96
N ARG A 187 -15.48 2.91 3.97
CA ARG A 187 -16.25 4.17 4.06
C ARG A 187 -17.31 4.11 5.15
N ALA A 188 -18.01 2.99 5.23
CA ALA A 188 -19.02 2.80 6.28
C ALA A 188 -18.40 2.83 7.68
N GLY A 189 -17.26 2.19 7.88
CA GLY A 189 -16.50 2.20 9.14
C GLY A 189 -16.04 3.61 9.55
N VAL A 190 -15.43 4.33 8.60
CA VAL A 190 -14.94 5.70 8.82
C VAL A 190 -16.11 6.64 9.17
N SER A 191 -17.21 6.57 8.40
CA SER A 191 -18.40 7.40 8.66
C SER A 191 -18.98 7.12 10.04
N ALA A 192 -19.16 5.85 10.40
CA ALA A 192 -19.70 5.46 11.71
C ALA A 192 -18.82 5.94 12.88
N ALA A 193 -17.50 5.87 12.74
CA ALA A 193 -16.58 6.35 13.76
C ALA A 193 -16.62 7.89 13.88
N ALA A 194 -16.57 8.61 12.76
CA ALA A 194 -16.63 10.07 12.72
C ALA A 194 -17.97 10.61 13.27
N ASP A 195 -19.11 10.00 12.91
CA ASP A 195 -20.44 10.37 13.43
C ASP A 195 -20.51 10.21 14.95
N ARG A 196 -19.85 9.18 15.49
CA ARG A 196 -19.86 8.92 16.95
C ARG A 196 -19.15 10.00 17.75
N VAL A 197 -18.12 10.62 17.17
CA VAL A 197 -17.34 11.69 17.81
C VAL A 197 -17.73 13.10 17.36
N ALA A 198 -18.73 13.25 16.50
CA ALA A 198 -19.08 14.53 15.87
C ALA A 198 -19.45 15.65 16.87
N GLU A 199 -20.03 15.29 18.03
CA GLU A 199 -20.47 16.24 19.04
C GLU A 199 -19.44 16.49 20.16
N VAL A 200 -18.26 15.83 20.11
CA VAL A 200 -17.23 16.05 21.14
C VAL A 200 -16.34 17.22 20.79
N GLN A 201 -15.81 17.90 21.81
CA GLN A 201 -14.74 18.87 21.59
C GLN A 201 -13.47 18.10 21.23
N PRO A 202 -12.81 18.41 20.08
CA PRO A 202 -11.61 17.71 19.69
C PRO A 202 -10.47 17.85 20.71
N LEU A 203 -9.82 16.73 21.01
CA LEU A 203 -8.66 16.70 21.89
C LEU A 203 -7.42 17.14 21.14
N LYS A 204 -6.55 17.94 21.77
CA LYS A 204 -5.22 18.22 21.24
C LYS A 204 -4.36 16.96 21.35
N VAL A 205 -3.90 16.46 20.21
CA VAL A 205 -3.16 15.20 20.13
C VAL A 205 -1.71 15.47 19.73
N PHE A 206 -0.79 14.95 20.49
CA PHE A 206 0.62 14.85 20.13
C PHE A 206 0.93 13.42 19.68
N VAL A 207 1.54 13.24 18.53
CA VAL A 207 2.07 11.95 18.10
C VAL A 207 3.52 11.85 18.54
N TYR A 208 3.85 10.82 19.31
CA TYR A 208 5.22 10.48 19.65
C TYR A 208 5.63 9.19 18.95
N ASP A 209 6.44 9.34 17.91
CA ASP A 209 7.04 8.22 17.18
C ASP A 209 8.33 7.78 17.92
N SER A 210 9.31 8.64 17.98
CA SER A 210 10.63 8.37 18.54
C SER A 210 11.37 9.67 18.90
N GLY A 211 12.66 9.55 19.24
CA GLY A 211 13.55 10.68 19.48
C GLY A 211 13.65 11.08 20.95
N GLU A 212 14.88 11.36 21.41
CA GLU A 212 15.16 11.74 22.80
C GLU A 212 15.56 13.21 22.92
N ALA A 213 16.46 13.68 22.05
CA ALA A 213 16.91 15.08 22.04
C ALA A 213 15.83 16.01 21.47
N THR A 214 15.21 15.61 20.39
CA THR A 214 13.99 16.16 19.78
C THR A 214 12.94 15.06 19.72
N ALA A 215 11.67 15.42 19.57
CA ALA A 215 10.63 14.45 19.31
C ALA A 215 10.44 14.29 17.80
N PHE A 216 10.44 13.08 17.30
CA PHE A 216 9.99 12.77 15.94
C PHE A 216 8.47 12.55 15.99
N THR A 217 7.72 13.26 15.15
CA THR A 217 6.27 13.35 15.22
C THR A 217 5.64 13.37 13.83
N ALA A 218 4.34 13.06 13.75
CA ALA A 218 3.56 13.25 12.54
C ALA A 218 3.23 14.73 12.31
N GLY A 219 3.50 15.23 11.11
CA GLY A 219 3.05 16.54 10.63
C GLY A 219 1.66 16.50 10.00
N GLY A 220 1.33 17.52 9.20
CA GLY A 220 0.02 17.67 8.57
C GLY A 220 -0.17 16.95 7.25
N GLN A 221 0.90 16.48 6.60
CA GLN A 221 0.84 15.93 5.24
C GLN A 221 0.39 14.47 5.17
N GLY A 222 0.76 13.62 6.16
CA GLY A 222 0.45 12.19 6.14
C GLY A 222 -0.98 11.87 6.54
N ILE A 223 -1.44 10.66 6.17
CA ILE A 223 -2.80 10.17 6.52
C ILE A 223 -3.04 10.13 8.03
N GLY A 224 -1.99 10.00 8.84
CA GLY A 224 -2.08 10.02 10.29
C GLY A 224 -2.74 11.28 10.85
N ASN A 225 -2.56 12.44 10.18
CA ASN A 225 -3.23 13.68 10.57
C ASN A 225 -4.76 13.56 10.41
N GLN A 226 -5.24 13.07 9.27
CA GLN A 226 -6.68 12.92 9.05
C GLN A 226 -7.30 11.83 9.94
N ILE A 227 -6.57 10.74 10.24
CA ILE A 227 -7.03 9.73 11.19
C ILE A 227 -7.30 10.37 12.56
N ILE A 228 -6.42 11.25 13.03
CA ILE A 228 -6.61 11.99 14.29
C ILE A 228 -7.84 12.89 14.22
N GLU A 229 -8.05 13.60 13.11
CA GLU A 229 -9.22 14.49 12.93
C GLU A 229 -10.52 13.70 12.94
N LEU A 230 -10.59 12.62 12.15
CA LEU A 230 -11.77 11.75 12.08
C LEU A 230 -12.05 10.99 13.38
N ALA A 231 -11.02 10.81 14.23
CA ALA A 231 -11.13 10.20 15.55
C ALA A 231 -11.53 11.22 16.66
N GLY A 232 -11.85 12.46 16.32
CA GLY A 232 -12.23 13.51 17.29
C GLY A 232 -11.03 14.13 18.00
N GLY A 233 -9.88 14.21 17.33
CA GLY A 233 -8.68 14.90 17.79
C GLY A 233 -8.26 16.04 16.87
N THR A 234 -7.24 16.77 17.26
CA THR A 234 -6.52 17.75 16.44
C THR A 234 -5.03 17.53 16.66
N ASN A 235 -4.31 17.19 15.61
CA ASN A 235 -2.85 17.07 15.68
C ASN A 235 -2.23 18.42 16.00
N ILE A 236 -1.48 18.52 17.11
CA ILE A 236 -0.87 19.78 17.52
C ILE A 236 0.23 20.27 16.57
N PHE A 237 0.69 19.39 15.64
CA PHE A 237 1.68 19.70 14.61
C PHE A 237 1.13 19.60 13.18
N ALA A 238 -0.19 19.74 13.01
CA ALA A 238 -0.84 19.78 11.69
C ALA A 238 -0.37 20.97 10.81
N ASP A 239 0.25 21.99 11.40
CA ASP A 239 0.82 23.16 10.72
C ASP A 239 2.21 22.90 10.10
N ILE A 240 2.77 21.72 10.29
CA ILE A 240 4.03 21.30 9.65
C ILE A 240 3.69 20.62 8.32
N ASP A 241 4.23 21.21 7.24
CA ASP A 241 4.01 20.79 5.84
C ASP A 241 4.94 19.63 5.45
N GLU A 242 4.92 18.58 6.24
CA GLU A 242 5.68 17.34 6.10
C GLU A 242 4.86 16.16 6.64
N THR A 243 5.14 14.94 6.18
CA THR A 243 4.52 13.73 6.74
C THR A 243 5.01 13.47 8.16
N PHE A 244 6.31 13.65 8.38
CA PHE A 244 6.96 13.53 9.69
C PHE A 244 8.01 14.64 9.85
N ALA A 245 8.23 15.07 11.10
CA ALA A 245 9.21 16.11 11.41
C ALA A 245 9.82 15.94 12.80
N ASP A 246 11.03 16.48 12.97
CA ASP A 246 11.62 16.70 14.28
C ASP A 246 11.13 18.01 14.89
N VAL A 247 10.64 17.95 16.12
CA VAL A 247 10.16 19.13 16.88
C VAL A 247 10.85 19.20 18.24
N SER A 248 10.99 20.40 18.79
CA SER A 248 11.56 20.56 20.14
C SER A 248 10.53 20.21 21.22
N TRP A 249 11.03 19.74 22.36
CA TRP A 249 10.17 19.47 23.52
C TRP A 249 9.50 20.74 24.09
N GLU A 250 10.09 21.91 23.87
CA GLU A 250 9.49 23.20 24.22
C GLU A 250 8.21 23.46 23.40
N GLN A 251 8.24 23.14 22.08
CA GLN A 251 7.04 23.24 21.25
C GLN A 251 5.92 22.29 21.72
N VAL A 252 6.26 21.08 22.18
CA VAL A 252 5.28 20.15 22.75
C VAL A 252 4.69 20.71 24.04
N LEU A 253 5.52 21.28 24.93
CA LEU A 253 5.08 21.92 26.17
C LEU A 253 4.17 23.11 25.90
N ASP A 254 4.56 23.99 24.99
CA ASP A 254 3.79 25.20 24.65
C ASP A 254 2.44 24.91 24.04
N ARG A 255 2.36 23.86 23.19
CA ARG A 255 1.10 23.42 22.53
C ARG A 255 0.20 22.63 23.50
N ASN A 256 0.77 22.09 24.56
CA ASN A 256 0.11 21.39 25.69
C ASN A 256 -0.97 20.40 25.22
N PRO A 257 -0.62 19.23 24.71
CA PRO A 257 -1.58 18.22 24.25
C PRO A 257 -2.40 17.63 25.38
N ASP A 258 -3.65 17.27 25.04
CA ASP A 258 -4.60 16.57 25.93
C ASP A 258 -4.40 15.05 25.92
N ALA A 259 -3.86 14.50 24.81
CA ALA A 259 -3.54 13.09 24.66
C ALA A 259 -2.24 12.91 23.85
N ILE A 260 -1.56 11.78 24.07
CA ILE A 260 -0.37 11.38 23.30
C ILE A 260 -0.69 10.08 22.58
N VAL A 261 -0.53 10.06 21.25
CA VAL A 261 -0.56 8.84 20.44
C VAL A 261 0.87 8.35 20.27
N ILE A 262 1.13 7.10 20.65
CA ILE A 262 2.43 6.44 20.48
C ILE A 262 2.35 5.56 19.24
N TYR A 263 3.29 5.74 18.30
CA TYR A 263 3.47 4.80 17.20
C TYR A 263 4.31 3.61 17.64
N ASP A 264 3.81 2.39 17.37
CA ASP A 264 4.44 1.13 17.71
C ASP A 264 4.84 0.36 16.45
N TYR A 265 6.11 -0.02 16.33
CA TYR A 265 6.63 -0.80 15.21
C TYR A 265 7.96 -1.46 15.56
N PHE A 266 8.36 -2.47 14.79
CA PHE A 266 9.61 -3.20 15.03
C PHE A 266 10.84 -2.30 14.91
N GLY A 267 11.84 -2.55 15.75
CA GLY A 267 13.09 -1.80 15.74
C GLY A 267 13.08 -0.53 16.59
N THR A 268 11.95 -0.19 17.24
CA THR A 268 11.84 0.93 18.19
C THR A 268 11.67 0.46 19.64
N PRO A 269 11.87 1.33 20.63
CA PRO A 269 11.54 1.01 22.03
C PRO A 269 10.05 0.61 22.15
N SER A 270 9.76 -0.32 23.05
CA SER A 270 8.37 -0.75 23.29
C SER A 270 7.48 0.42 23.72
N VAL A 271 6.18 0.29 23.50
CA VAL A 271 5.17 1.28 23.92
C VAL A 271 5.37 1.69 25.40
N GLU A 272 5.59 0.72 26.28
CA GLU A 272 5.79 1.01 27.71
C GLU A 272 7.10 1.76 27.97
N ALA A 273 8.17 1.42 27.24
CA ALA A 273 9.43 2.18 27.33
C ALA A 273 9.27 3.62 26.84
N LYS A 274 8.52 3.85 25.74
CA LYS A 274 8.18 5.19 25.25
C LYS A 274 7.35 5.97 26.27
N LYS A 275 6.32 5.35 26.88
CA LYS A 275 5.51 5.98 27.95
C LYS A 275 6.37 6.35 29.16
N GLN A 276 7.23 5.42 29.60
CA GLN A 276 8.12 5.66 30.73
C GLN A 276 9.10 6.81 30.44
N PHE A 277 9.68 6.86 29.25
CA PHE A 277 10.54 7.96 28.82
C PHE A 277 9.80 9.31 28.93
N LEU A 278 8.60 9.43 28.36
CA LEU A 278 7.81 10.66 28.41
C LEU A 278 7.43 11.07 29.84
N ARG A 279 7.00 10.11 30.69
CA ARG A 279 6.66 10.35 32.09
C ARG A 279 7.88 10.77 32.94
N SER A 280 9.07 10.30 32.59
CA SER A 280 10.28 10.58 33.34
C SER A 280 10.92 11.95 33.06
N ARG A 281 10.43 12.66 32.04
CA ARG A 281 10.95 13.96 31.61
C ARG A 281 10.42 15.09 32.51
N PRO A 282 11.28 15.79 33.30
CA PRO A 282 10.83 16.87 34.20
C PRO A 282 10.24 18.06 33.46
N ASP A 283 10.74 18.35 32.22
CA ASP A 283 10.26 19.43 31.35
C ASP A 283 8.84 19.19 30.81
N LEU A 284 8.39 17.93 30.71
CA LEU A 284 7.04 17.58 30.29
C LEU A 284 6.05 17.38 31.45
N ALA A 285 6.47 17.48 32.71
CA ALA A 285 5.59 17.25 33.85
C ALA A 285 4.36 18.19 33.92
N GLY A 286 4.42 19.34 33.23
CA GLY A 286 3.32 20.29 33.11
C GLY A 286 2.31 19.93 32.00
N VAL A 287 2.65 19.04 31.06
CA VAL A 287 1.80 18.68 29.92
C VAL A 287 0.56 17.92 30.40
N THR A 288 -0.61 18.33 29.91
CA THR A 288 -1.90 17.76 30.35
C THR A 288 -1.95 16.25 30.11
N ALA A 289 -1.57 15.77 28.94
CA ALA A 289 -1.54 14.34 28.61
C ALA A 289 -0.67 13.50 29.55
N ILE A 290 0.47 14.05 30.01
CA ILE A 290 1.37 13.38 30.96
C ILE A 290 0.75 13.31 32.35
N ARG A 291 0.20 14.44 32.86
CA ARG A 291 -0.44 14.50 34.18
C ARG A 291 -1.65 13.59 34.30
N GLU A 292 -2.43 13.46 33.23
CA GLU A 292 -3.66 12.67 33.18
C GLU A 292 -3.44 11.24 32.69
N ASP A 293 -2.17 10.90 32.39
CA ASP A 293 -1.77 9.58 31.87
C ASP A 293 -2.56 9.16 30.61
N ARG A 294 -2.86 10.13 29.75
CA ARG A 294 -3.71 9.94 28.59
C ARG A 294 -2.89 9.57 27.35
N PHE A 295 -2.71 8.27 27.16
CA PHE A 295 -1.97 7.69 26.05
C PHE A 295 -2.90 6.81 25.19
N ALA A 296 -2.76 6.96 23.88
CA ALA A 296 -3.31 6.05 22.88
C ALA A 296 -2.15 5.40 22.10
N VAL A 297 -2.42 4.28 21.43
CA VAL A 297 -1.41 3.53 20.66
C VAL A 297 -1.99 3.20 19.30
N LEU A 298 -1.21 3.48 18.25
CA LEU A 298 -1.42 2.97 16.91
C LEU A 298 -0.15 2.27 16.46
N THR A 299 -0.26 1.23 15.63
CA THR A 299 0.93 0.77 14.92
C THR A 299 1.29 1.80 13.85
N LEU A 300 2.56 1.89 13.45
CA LEU A 300 2.94 2.80 12.37
C LEU A 300 2.14 2.49 11.09
N GLN A 301 1.85 1.22 10.85
CA GLN A 301 1.09 0.77 9.69
C GLN A 301 -0.39 1.18 9.70
N ASP A 302 -0.93 1.54 10.87
CA ASP A 302 -2.26 2.12 10.99
C ASP A 302 -2.30 3.59 10.53
N ALA A 303 -1.14 4.26 10.57
CA ALA A 303 -0.98 5.69 10.32
C ALA A 303 -0.24 6.03 9.02
N VAL A 304 -0.12 5.07 8.11
CA VAL A 304 0.36 5.25 6.74
C VAL A 304 -0.75 4.92 5.74
N LEU A 305 -0.66 5.47 4.53
CA LEU A 305 -1.65 5.22 3.48
C LEU A 305 -1.71 3.73 3.15
N GLY A 306 -2.83 3.10 3.48
CA GLY A 306 -3.05 1.67 3.31
C GLY A 306 -4.36 1.21 3.91
N VAL A 307 -4.62 -0.09 3.81
CA VAL A 307 -5.91 -0.69 4.22
C VAL A 307 -6.19 -0.65 5.72
N ARG A 308 -5.20 -0.33 6.54
CA ARG A 308 -5.40 -0.19 7.99
C ARG A 308 -5.94 1.18 8.38
N ALA A 309 -5.60 2.24 7.63
CA ALA A 309 -5.94 3.62 7.96
C ALA A 309 -7.45 3.85 8.24
N PRO A 310 -8.39 3.32 7.43
CA PRO A 310 -9.82 3.43 7.73
C PRO A 310 -10.24 2.80 9.07
N TYR A 311 -9.67 1.66 9.43
CA TYR A 311 -9.96 0.98 10.70
C TYR A 311 -9.27 1.65 11.89
N ALA A 312 -8.15 2.33 11.66
CA ALA A 312 -7.43 3.10 12.67
C ALA A 312 -8.26 4.27 13.22
N VAL A 313 -9.18 4.82 12.42
CA VAL A 313 -10.10 5.89 12.86
C VAL A 313 -10.94 5.43 14.05
N GLU A 314 -11.60 4.28 13.95
CA GLU A 314 -12.41 3.74 15.06
C GLU A 314 -11.53 3.33 16.25
N ALA A 315 -10.40 2.67 15.98
CA ALA A 315 -9.47 2.23 17.01
C ALA A 315 -8.89 3.40 17.82
N LEU A 316 -8.59 4.52 17.16
CA LEU A 316 -8.10 5.72 17.82
C LEU A 316 -9.23 6.46 18.54
N ALA A 317 -10.40 6.61 17.92
CA ALA A 317 -11.58 7.24 18.53
C ALA A 317 -11.98 6.55 19.84
N ALA A 318 -11.95 5.23 19.88
CA ALA A 318 -12.24 4.45 21.10
C ALA A 318 -11.22 4.70 22.21
N GLN A 319 -9.96 4.94 21.88
CA GLN A 319 -8.91 5.24 22.87
C GLN A 319 -8.96 6.70 23.33
N LEU A 320 -9.26 7.65 22.44
CA LEU A 320 -9.38 9.07 22.80
C LEU A 320 -10.67 9.38 23.57
N HIS A 321 -11.77 8.71 23.24
CA HIS A 321 -13.12 8.95 23.78
C HIS A 321 -13.76 7.66 24.32
N PRO A 322 -13.16 7.00 25.34
CA PRO A 322 -13.58 5.67 25.80
C PRO A 322 -15.02 5.63 26.31
N THR A 323 -15.58 6.75 26.74
CA THR A 323 -16.98 6.84 27.21
C THR A 323 -18.02 6.67 26.08
N LEU A 324 -17.61 6.87 24.83
CA LEU A 324 -18.45 6.68 23.64
C LEU A 324 -18.36 5.24 23.09
N TYR A 325 -17.44 4.44 23.62
CA TYR A 325 -17.19 3.05 23.22
C TYR A 325 -17.26 2.12 24.44
N PRO A 326 -18.49 1.90 25.00
CA PRO A 326 -18.70 1.13 26.22
C PRO A 326 -18.39 -0.36 26.09
#